data_eb67ea0018efcd8c53d97200e8c50bc5
#
_entry.id   eb67ea0018efcd8c53d97200e8c50bc5
#
_cell.length_a   1.000
_cell.length_b   1.000
_cell.length_c   1.000
_cell.angle_alpha   90.00
_cell.angle_beta   90.00
_cell.angle_gamma   90.00
#
_symmetry.space_group_name_H-M   'P 1'
#
loop_
_entity.id
_entity.type
_entity.pdbx_description
1 polymer ?
#
loop_
_entity_poly.entity_id
_entity_poly.type
_entity_poly.pdbx_seq_one_letter_code
_entity_poly.pdbx_strand_id
1 'polypeptide(L)'
;MTSLDLAGRTAIITGASRGIGLAMAQRLAEGGANVVLTARSEERAAAAAAQIGSNVLGMAAHAVDEDAARHCIDVTLERFGSIDILINNAGTNPAYGLLTEQDHARFAKVFDVNLWAPLMWTSLAVKAWMGERGGSVINIASVGGLHLTPSMGMYNATKTALIQVTKQLALELSPKVRVNAICPGLVRTRLAEGLWKEQEDPVSSSIALGRIGEPVDVAGAAAFLVSDAASWITGEAMVIDGGQVLGDAPTFRRNADD
;
A
#
# COMPACT_ATOMS: atom_id res chain seq x y z
N MET A 1 -3.81 -22.19 9.46
CA MET A 1 -4.07 -21.04 8.55
C MET A 1 -4.08 -21.60 7.14
N THR A 2 -5.21 -21.56 6.44
CA THR A 2 -5.22 -21.89 5.01
C THR A 2 -4.28 -20.89 4.33
N SER A 3 -3.18 -21.38 3.75
CA SER A 3 -2.28 -20.56 2.95
C SER A 3 -3.11 -20.01 1.79
N LEU A 4 -3.17 -18.69 1.66
CA LEU A 4 -3.69 -18.07 0.45
C LEU A 4 -2.76 -18.50 -0.68
N ASP A 5 -3.26 -19.34 -1.58
CA ASP A 5 -2.46 -19.86 -2.69
C ASP A 5 -2.33 -18.78 -3.76
N LEU A 6 -1.10 -18.32 -3.95
CA LEU A 6 -0.70 -17.36 -4.98
C LEU A 6 0.33 -17.97 -5.94
N ALA A 7 0.48 -19.31 -5.91
CA ALA A 7 1.44 -20.00 -6.76
C ALA A 7 1.21 -19.68 -8.25
N GLY A 8 2.29 -19.37 -8.95
CA GLY A 8 2.26 -19.02 -10.37
C GLY A 8 1.81 -17.59 -10.68
N ARG A 9 1.44 -16.78 -9.70
CA ARG A 9 1.13 -15.36 -9.88
C ARG A 9 2.37 -14.52 -9.75
N THR A 10 2.40 -13.39 -10.43
CA THR A 10 3.47 -12.41 -10.37
C THR A 10 2.95 -11.07 -9.87
N ALA A 11 3.61 -10.52 -8.86
CA ALA A 11 3.27 -9.25 -8.22
C ALA A 11 4.35 -8.20 -8.42
N ILE A 12 3.96 -6.96 -8.71
CA ILE A 12 4.82 -5.77 -8.62
C ILE A 12 4.36 -4.96 -7.40
N ILE A 13 5.31 -4.56 -6.54
CA ILE A 13 5.01 -3.76 -5.33
C ILE A 13 5.92 -2.53 -5.31
N THR A 14 5.33 -1.34 -5.43
CA THR A 14 6.12 -0.11 -5.45
C THR A 14 6.55 0.34 -4.06
N GLY A 15 7.79 0.85 -3.92
CA GLY A 15 8.31 1.38 -2.66
C GLY A 15 8.41 0.33 -1.54
N ALA A 16 8.77 -0.91 -1.87
CA ALA A 16 8.63 -2.08 -1.00
C ALA A 16 9.93 -2.54 -0.31
N SER A 17 10.96 -1.70 -0.25
CA SER A 17 12.21 -2.07 0.45
C SER A 17 12.13 -2.02 1.98
N ARG A 18 10.98 -1.66 2.57
CA ARG A 18 10.75 -1.57 4.02
C ARG A 18 9.26 -1.40 4.36
N GLY A 19 8.93 -1.51 5.66
CA GLY A 19 7.60 -1.22 6.21
C GLY A 19 6.51 -2.07 5.58
N ILE A 20 5.36 -1.47 5.31
CA ILE A 20 4.17 -2.17 4.78
C ILE A 20 4.48 -2.86 3.45
N GLY A 21 5.19 -2.18 2.53
CA GLY A 21 5.56 -2.74 1.24
C GLY A 21 6.42 -4.01 1.36
N LEU A 22 7.41 -4.01 2.25
CA LEU A 22 8.27 -5.18 2.49
C LEU A 22 7.46 -6.34 3.09
N ALA A 23 6.60 -6.06 4.07
CA ALA A 23 5.76 -7.08 4.68
C ALA A 23 4.77 -7.69 3.67
N MET A 24 4.21 -6.87 2.75
CA MET A 24 3.37 -7.36 1.66
C MET A 24 4.20 -8.24 0.69
N ALA A 25 5.40 -7.80 0.29
CA ALA A 25 6.28 -8.57 -0.57
C ALA A 25 6.60 -9.94 0.04
N GLN A 26 6.96 -9.96 1.32
CA GLN A 26 7.22 -11.19 2.05
C GLN A 26 5.97 -12.09 2.10
N ARG A 27 4.81 -11.53 2.45
CA ARG A 27 3.57 -12.30 2.58
C ARG A 27 3.10 -12.92 1.26
N LEU A 28 3.25 -12.19 0.13
CA LEU A 28 2.90 -12.71 -1.18
C LEU A 28 3.90 -13.79 -1.63
N ALA A 29 5.20 -13.59 -1.39
CA ALA A 29 6.23 -14.59 -1.70
C ALA A 29 6.05 -15.88 -0.90
N GLU A 30 5.68 -15.80 0.38
CA GLU A 30 5.30 -16.95 1.23
C GLU A 30 4.06 -17.68 0.69
N GLY A 31 3.14 -16.96 0.02
CA GLY A 31 1.99 -17.51 -0.69
C GLY A 31 2.33 -18.17 -2.03
N GLY A 32 3.59 -18.17 -2.44
CA GLY A 32 4.08 -18.79 -3.68
C GLY A 32 4.11 -17.85 -4.89
N ALA A 33 3.84 -16.56 -4.73
CA ALA A 33 3.94 -15.61 -5.82
C ALA A 33 5.40 -15.28 -6.16
N ASN A 34 5.67 -14.99 -7.43
CA ASN A 34 6.86 -14.24 -7.82
C ASN A 34 6.63 -12.77 -7.47
N VAL A 35 7.63 -12.10 -6.93
CA VAL A 35 7.49 -10.71 -6.50
C VAL A 35 8.59 -9.83 -7.08
N VAL A 36 8.22 -8.74 -7.72
CA VAL A 36 9.13 -7.65 -8.05
C VAL A 36 8.85 -6.50 -7.08
N LEU A 37 9.83 -6.16 -6.27
CA LEU A 37 9.73 -5.03 -5.35
C LEU A 37 10.60 -3.87 -5.83
N THR A 38 10.06 -2.65 -5.78
CA THR A 38 10.83 -1.49 -6.19
C THR A 38 11.28 -0.63 -5.01
N ALA A 39 12.44 0.02 -5.18
CA ALA A 39 12.97 1.03 -4.28
C ALA A 39 13.66 2.15 -5.05
N ARG A 40 14.04 3.24 -4.36
CA ARG A 40 14.74 4.38 -4.98
C ARG A 40 16.21 4.10 -5.34
N SER A 41 16.80 3.05 -4.79
CA SER A 41 18.17 2.62 -5.11
C SER A 41 18.21 1.12 -5.29
N GLU A 42 19.04 0.68 -6.23
CA GLU A 42 19.28 -0.73 -6.55
C GLU A 42 19.74 -1.53 -5.33
N GLU A 43 20.70 -1.00 -4.60
CA GLU A 43 21.23 -1.63 -3.38
C GLU A 43 20.13 -1.97 -2.38
N ARG A 44 19.18 -1.01 -2.13
CA ARG A 44 18.09 -1.24 -1.18
C ARG A 44 17.06 -2.22 -1.70
N ALA A 45 16.79 -2.19 -3.00
CA ALA A 45 15.88 -3.14 -3.62
C ALA A 45 16.45 -4.56 -3.56
N ALA A 46 17.70 -4.74 -3.97
CA ALA A 46 18.40 -6.02 -3.95
C ALA A 46 18.53 -6.59 -2.52
N ALA A 47 18.91 -5.77 -1.55
CA ALA A 47 19.01 -6.19 -0.15
C ALA A 47 17.65 -6.65 0.41
N ALA A 48 16.57 -5.94 0.09
CA ALA A 48 15.23 -6.32 0.52
C ALA A 48 14.76 -7.64 -0.13
N ALA A 49 15.00 -7.80 -1.42
CA ALA A 49 14.65 -9.03 -2.14
C ALA A 49 15.42 -10.25 -1.60
N ALA A 50 16.72 -10.10 -1.35
CA ALA A 50 17.57 -11.16 -0.81
C ALA A 50 17.13 -11.66 0.58
N GLN A 51 16.48 -10.80 1.39
CA GLN A 51 15.95 -11.19 2.71
C GLN A 51 14.70 -12.06 2.61
N ILE A 52 13.97 -12.02 1.47
CA ILE A 52 12.69 -12.72 1.32
C ILE A 52 12.89 -14.09 0.67
N GLY A 53 13.57 -14.15 -0.47
CA GLY A 53 13.81 -15.44 -1.13
C GLY A 53 14.10 -15.34 -2.63
N SER A 54 14.32 -16.49 -3.26
CA SER A 54 14.75 -16.58 -4.67
C SER A 54 13.64 -16.24 -5.70
N ASN A 55 12.38 -16.23 -5.27
CA ASN A 55 11.24 -15.81 -6.08
C ASN A 55 10.96 -14.30 -6.00
N VAL A 56 11.90 -13.53 -5.42
CA VAL A 56 11.78 -12.08 -5.29
C VAL A 56 12.91 -11.38 -6.04
N LEU A 57 12.55 -10.38 -6.84
CA LEU A 57 13.46 -9.50 -7.56
C LEU A 57 13.35 -8.07 -7.02
N GLY A 58 14.48 -7.46 -6.68
CA GLY A 58 14.54 -6.04 -6.32
C GLY A 58 14.97 -5.20 -7.52
N MET A 59 14.30 -4.08 -7.76
CA MET A 59 14.62 -3.16 -8.86
C MET A 59 14.63 -1.70 -8.40
N ALA A 60 15.55 -0.92 -8.93
CA ALA A 60 15.52 0.53 -8.73
C ALA A 60 14.42 1.15 -9.61
N ALA A 61 13.42 1.77 -8.98
CA ALA A 61 12.45 2.61 -9.66
C ALA A 61 11.92 3.68 -8.69
N HIS A 62 12.17 4.95 -9.00
CA HIS A 62 11.48 6.02 -8.30
C HIS A 62 10.01 6.03 -8.74
N ALA A 63 9.08 6.15 -7.78
CA ALA A 63 7.65 5.93 -8.05
C ALA A 63 7.07 6.78 -9.21
N VAL A 64 7.59 7.99 -9.42
CA VAL A 64 7.12 8.91 -10.47
C VAL A 64 7.96 8.86 -11.76
N ASP A 65 8.96 7.99 -11.82
CA ASP A 65 9.81 7.81 -12.99
C ASP A 65 9.15 6.80 -13.94
N GLU A 66 8.58 7.31 -15.03
CA GLU A 66 7.84 6.50 -15.99
C GLU A 66 8.75 5.54 -16.77
N ASP A 67 9.97 5.96 -17.10
CA ASP A 67 10.92 5.11 -17.84
C ASP A 67 11.39 3.94 -16.95
N ALA A 68 11.69 4.22 -15.67
CA ALA A 68 12.02 3.17 -14.72
C ALA A 68 10.83 2.23 -14.45
N ALA A 69 9.60 2.75 -14.45
CA ALA A 69 8.40 1.93 -14.32
C ALA A 69 8.19 1.01 -15.53
N ARG A 70 8.35 1.53 -16.76
CA ARG A 70 8.30 0.73 -18.01
C ARG A 70 9.35 -0.38 -17.98
N HIS A 71 10.59 -0.02 -17.69
CA HIS A 71 11.66 -1.00 -17.57
C HIS A 71 11.36 -2.10 -16.54
N CYS A 72 10.80 -1.72 -15.39
CA CYS A 72 10.39 -2.68 -14.36
C CYS A 72 9.32 -3.65 -14.88
N ILE A 73 8.33 -3.17 -15.62
CA ILE A 73 7.29 -3.98 -16.23
C ILE A 73 7.87 -4.93 -17.28
N ASP A 74 8.73 -4.45 -18.15
CA ASP A 74 9.36 -5.26 -19.20
C ASP A 74 10.21 -6.39 -18.59
N VAL A 75 11.06 -6.09 -17.63
CA VAL A 75 11.86 -7.08 -16.91
C VAL A 75 10.98 -8.09 -16.15
N THR A 76 9.86 -7.63 -15.58
CA THR A 76 8.91 -8.53 -14.90
C THR A 76 8.32 -9.54 -15.87
N LEU A 77 7.87 -9.09 -17.04
CA LEU A 77 7.32 -9.95 -18.08
C LEU A 77 8.37 -10.89 -18.67
N GLU A 78 9.58 -10.42 -18.92
CA GLU A 78 10.68 -11.24 -19.42
C GLU A 78 11.04 -12.36 -18.43
N ARG A 79 11.11 -12.04 -17.14
CA ARG A 79 11.58 -12.97 -16.12
C ARG A 79 10.50 -13.96 -15.65
N PHE A 80 9.26 -13.50 -15.49
CA PHE A 80 8.18 -14.25 -14.85
C PHE A 80 6.98 -14.54 -15.77
N GLY A 81 6.90 -13.89 -16.93
CA GLY A 81 5.90 -14.14 -17.95
C GLY A 81 4.52 -13.56 -17.69
N SER A 82 4.28 -12.91 -16.55
CA SER A 82 2.98 -12.31 -16.20
C SER A 82 3.09 -11.12 -15.25
N ILE A 83 2.02 -10.33 -15.15
CA ILE A 83 1.79 -9.31 -14.10
C ILE A 83 0.34 -9.48 -13.63
N ASP A 84 0.14 -10.30 -12.61
CA ASP A 84 -1.20 -10.61 -12.12
C ASP A 84 -1.64 -9.68 -10.99
N ILE A 85 -0.67 -9.08 -10.29
CA ILE A 85 -0.89 -8.26 -9.11
C ILE A 85 -0.04 -7.00 -9.22
N LEU A 86 -0.66 -5.83 -8.99
CA LEU A 86 0.05 -4.57 -8.80
C LEU A 86 -0.33 -3.96 -7.44
N ILE A 87 0.65 -3.65 -6.60
CA ILE A 87 0.43 -2.94 -5.34
C ILE A 87 1.13 -1.58 -5.40
N ASN A 88 0.35 -0.53 -5.53
CA ASN A 88 0.79 0.86 -5.45
C ASN A 88 0.96 1.25 -3.97
N ASN A 89 2.15 0.96 -3.42
CA ASN A 89 2.45 1.20 -2.02
C ASN A 89 3.36 2.42 -1.79
N ALA A 90 4.11 2.85 -2.78
CA ALA A 90 4.96 4.04 -2.63
C ALA A 90 4.15 5.25 -2.18
N GLY A 91 4.65 5.94 -1.15
CA GLY A 91 3.98 7.11 -0.59
C GLY A 91 4.95 8.04 0.14
N THR A 92 4.56 9.31 0.27
CA THR A 92 5.34 10.34 0.95
C THR A 92 4.45 11.38 1.63
N ASN A 93 4.97 12.02 2.65
CA ASN A 93 4.33 13.18 3.27
C ASN A 93 5.37 14.24 3.71
N PRO A 94 5.91 15.04 2.79
CA PRO A 94 6.77 16.18 3.13
C PRO A 94 5.98 17.44 3.52
N ALA A 95 4.65 17.43 3.41
CA ALA A 95 3.77 18.59 3.59
C ALA A 95 3.05 18.55 4.95
N TYR A 96 3.81 18.31 6.03
CA TYR A 96 3.28 18.41 7.39
C TYR A 96 3.15 19.90 7.81
N GLY A 97 2.01 20.28 8.36
CA GLY A 97 1.70 21.63 8.79
C GLY A 97 0.35 22.16 8.28
N LEU A 98 0.03 23.43 8.59
CA LEU A 98 -1.22 24.05 8.16
C LEU A 98 -1.29 24.18 6.64
N LEU A 99 -2.47 23.98 6.06
CA LEU A 99 -2.67 24.07 4.60
C LEU A 99 -2.32 25.47 4.07
N THR A 100 -2.59 26.51 4.84
CA THR A 100 -2.30 27.91 4.48
C THR A 100 -0.80 28.25 4.45
N GLU A 101 0.05 27.39 5.01
CA GLU A 101 1.50 27.54 5.07
C GLU A 101 2.24 26.64 4.08
N GLN A 102 1.49 25.89 3.27
CA GLN A 102 2.09 24.98 2.28
C GLN A 102 2.48 25.74 1.01
N ASP A 103 3.49 25.21 0.32
CA ASP A 103 3.97 25.71 -0.96
C ASP A 103 3.68 24.74 -2.11
N HIS A 104 3.82 25.23 -3.35
CA HIS A 104 3.57 24.45 -4.54
C HIS A 104 4.54 23.25 -4.71
N ALA A 105 5.78 23.38 -4.25
CA ALA A 105 6.76 22.30 -4.38
C ALA A 105 6.37 21.08 -3.52
N ARG A 106 5.92 21.33 -2.28
CA ARG A 106 5.38 20.28 -1.40
C ARG A 106 4.09 19.70 -1.96
N PHE A 107 3.18 20.55 -2.46
CA PHE A 107 1.95 20.12 -3.12
C PHE A 107 2.28 19.17 -4.28
N ALA A 108 3.07 19.61 -5.25
CA ALA A 108 3.45 18.81 -6.40
C ALA A 108 4.05 17.45 -5.97
N LYS A 109 5.02 17.47 -5.04
CA LYS A 109 5.66 16.25 -4.55
C LYS A 109 4.69 15.24 -3.95
N VAL A 110 3.73 15.70 -3.14
CA VAL A 110 2.75 14.81 -2.50
C VAL A 110 1.79 14.23 -3.54
N PHE A 111 1.28 15.06 -4.46
CA PHE A 111 0.34 14.64 -5.49
C PHE A 111 1.00 13.72 -6.52
N ASP A 112 2.22 14.02 -6.94
CA ASP A 112 2.96 13.18 -7.89
C ASP A 112 3.18 11.78 -7.34
N VAL A 113 3.65 11.66 -6.09
CA VAL A 113 3.98 10.35 -5.53
C VAL A 113 2.73 9.59 -5.07
N ASN A 114 1.76 10.27 -4.43
CA ASN A 114 0.65 9.57 -3.79
C ASN A 114 -0.56 9.37 -4.70
N LEU A 115 -0.65 10.10 -5.81
CA LEU A 115 -1.81 10.04 -6.71
C LEU A 115 -1.42 9.75 -8.17
N TRP A 116 -0.51 10.54 -8.76
CA TRP A 116 -0.09 10.33 -10.13
C TRP A 116 0.63 9.01 -10.33
N ALA A 117 1.60 8.69 -9.47
CA ALA A 117 2.36 7.44 -9.60
C ALA A 117 1.47 6.18 -9.60
N PRO A 118 0.50 6.00 -8.67
CA PRO A 118 -0.46 4.89 -8.73
C PRO A 118 -1.22 4.79 -10.06
N LEU A 119 -1.65 5.93 -10.62
CA LEU A 119 -2.33 5.97 -11.93
C LEU A 119 -1.40 5.54 -13.06
N MET A 120 -0.19 6.07 -13.10
CA MET A 120 0.83 5.76 -14.09
C MET A 120 1.19 4.27 -14.08
N TRP A 121 1.53 3.71 -12.90
CA TRP A 121 1.86 2.28 -12.77
C TRP A 121 0.70 1.39 -13.17
N THR A 122 -0.54 1.73 -12.76
CA THR A 122 -1.74 0.99 -13.16
C THR A 122 -1.95 1.03 -14.67
N SER A 123 -1.83 2.22 -15.29
CA SER A 123 -1.95 2.36 -16.75
C SER A 123 -0.92 1.52 -17.49
N LEU A 124 0.34 1.51 -17.04
CA LEU A 124 1.41 0.73 -17.66
C LEU A 124 1.15 -0.78 -17.53
N ALA A 125 0.81 -1.26 -16.34
CA ALA A 125 0.52 -2.68 -16.11
C ALA A 125 -0.71 -3.16 -16.88
N VAL A 126 -1.76 -2.33 -16.97
CA VAL A 126 -2.97 -2.64 -17.74
C VAL A 126 -2.65 -2.74 -19.24
N LYS A 127 -1.89 -1.79 -19.80
CA LYS A 127 -1.50 -1.79 -21.21
C LYS A 127 -0.58 -2.95 -21.57
N ALA A 128 0.33 -3.31 -20.68
CA ALA A 128 1.32 -4.36 -20.92
C ALA A 128 0.75 -5.78 -20.75
N TRP A 129 -0.21 -5.98 -19.83
CA TRP A 129 -0.67 -7.33 -19.47
C TRP A 129 -2.12 -7.40 -18.98
N MET A 130 -2.47 -6.69 -17.90
CA MET A 130 -3.72 -6.90 -17.16
C MET A 130 -4.97 -6.62 -18.00
N GLY A 131 -4.92 -5.69 -18.94
CA GLY A 131 -6.06 -5.33 -19.79
C GLY A 131 -6.58 -6.49 -20.64
N GLU A 132 -5.72 -7.44 -20.99
CA GLU A 132 -6.11 -8.63 -21.75
C GLU A 132 -6.26 -9.86 -20.87
N ARG A 133 -5.39 -10.03 -19.89
CA ARG A 133 -5.23 -11.26 -19.08
C ARG A 133 -5.92 -11.21 -17.74
N GLY A 134 -6.38 -10.04 -17.31
CA GLY A 134 -6.94 -9.84 -15.99
C GLY A 134 -5.89 -9.59 -14.92
N GLY A 135 -6.35 -9.27 -13.70
CA GLY A 135 -5.44 -9.03 -12.57
C GLY A 135 -6.11 -8.36 -11.38
N SER A 136 -5.31 -8.02 -10.39
CA SER A 136 -5.73 -7.31 -9.19
C SER A 136 -4.79 -6.16 -8.86
N VAL A 137 -5.34 -4.97 -8.68
CA VAL A 137 -4.60 -3.76 -8.27
C VAL A 137 -5.00 -3.39 -6.85
N ILE A 138 -4.01 -3.09 -6.01
CA ILE A 138 -4.22 -2.50 -4.68
C ILE A 138 -3.53 -1.14 -4.61
N ASN A 139 -4.28 -0.14 -4.18
CA ASN A 139 -3.75 1.18 -3.85
C ASN A 139 -3.64 1.32 -2.33
N ILE A 140 -2.45 1.59 -1.79
CA ILE A 140 -2.29 1.86 -0.36
C ILE A 140 -2.67 3.31 -0.09
N ALA A 141 -3.92 3.48 0.37
CA ALA A 141 -4.47 4.76 0.80
C ALA A 141 -4.09 5.07 2.26
N SER A 142 -5.02 5.49 3.09
CA SER A 142 -4.87 5.76 4.52
C SER A 142 -6.24 6.04 5.13
N VAL A 143 -6.42 5.81 6.41
CA VAL A 143 -7.55 6.38 7.18
C VAL A 143 -7.58 7.91 7.10
N GLY A 144 -6.43 8.58 6.87
CA GLY A 144 -6.38 10.01 6.58
C GLY A 144 -7.11 10.42 5.30
N GLY A 145 -7.45 9.49 4.41
CA GLY A 145 -8.35 9.72 3.28
C GLY A 145 -9.83 9.69 3.64
N LEU A 146 -10.19 9.24 4.84
CA LEU A 146 -11.55 9.10 5.37
C LEU A 146 -11.82 10.04 6.54
N HIS A 147 -10.78 10.38 7.31
CA HIS A 147 -10.85 11.23 8.48
C HIS A 147 -9.86 12.38 8.39
N LEU A 148 -10.19 13.48 9.07
CA LEU A 148 -9.32 14.64 9.17
C LEU A 148 -8.31 14.46 10.30
N THR A 149 -7.04 14.73 10.00
CA THR A 149 -5.97 14.77 10.99
C THR A 149 -5.30 16.14 10.90
N PRO A 150 -5.15 16.88 12.00
CA PRO A 150 -4.45 18.16 12.01
C PRO A 150 -3.06 18.07 11.36
N SER A 151 -2.66 19.09 10.65
CA SER A 151 -1.36 19.20 9.96
C SER A 151 -1.09 18.18 8.83
N MET A 152 -2.07 17.35 8.46
CA MET A 152 -1.96 16.33 7.42
C MET A 152 -2.75 16.64 6.15
N GLY A 153 -3.24 17.88 5.99
CA GLY A 153 -4.25 18.25 5.00
C GLY A 153 -3.90 17.87 3.55
N MET A 154 -2.67 18.15 3.09
CA MET A 154 -2.26 17.77 1.73
C MET A 154 -2.17 16.26 1.53
N TYR A 155 -1.59 15.56 2.50
CA TYR A 155 -1.53 14.10 2.47
C TYR A 155 -2.94 13.49 2.44
N ASN A 156 -3.81 13.93 3.35
CA ASN A 156 -5.18 13.45 3.43
C ASN A 156 -5.93 13.68 2.10
N ALA A 157 -5.79 14.86 1.49
CA ALA A 157 -6.39 15.16 0.19
C ALA A 157 -5.94 14.17 -0.91
N THR A 158 -4.65 13.81 -0.96
CA THR A 158 -4.18 12.80 -1.93
C THR A 158 -4.75 11.42 -1.65
N LYS A 159 -4.91 11.04 -0.37
CA LYS A 159 -5.44 9.72 -0.02
C LYS A 159 -6.95 9.61 -0.24
N THR A 160 -7.70 10.71 -0.02
CA THR A 160 -9.12 10.82 -0.42
C THR A 160 -9.26 10.69 -1.94
N ALA A 161 -8.45 11.42 -2.71
CA ALA A 161 -8.46 11.34 -4.16
C ALA A 161 -8.10 9.92 -4.65
N LEU A 162 -7.11 9.26 -4.04
CA LEU A 162 -6.71 7.91 -4.40
C LEU A 162 -7.83 6.87 -4.15
N ILE A 163 -8.61 7.03 -3.06
CA ILE A 163 -9.80 6.21 -2.80
C ILE A 163 -10.83 6.41 -3.93
N GLN A 164 -11.09 7.63 -4.33
CA GLN A 164 -12.04 7.92 -5.42
C GLN A 164 -11.54 7.39 -6.77
N VAL A 165 -10.25 7.57 -7.07
CA VAL A 165 -9.61 7.01 -8.28
C VAL A 165 -9.66 5.49 -8.29
N THR A 166 -9.49 4.84 -7.14
CA THR A 166 -9.64 3.38 -7.01
C THR A 166 -11.02 2.90 -7.47
N LYS A 167 -12.10 3.57 -7.05
CA LYS A 167 -13.47 3.26 -7.47
C LYS A 167 -13.69 3.48 -8.96
N GLN A 168 -13.14 4.57 -9.50
CA GLN A 168 -13.23 4.87 -10.91
C GLN A 168 -12.51 3.81 -11.76
N LEU A 169 -11.28 3.46 -11.39
CA LEU A 169 -10.50 2.41 -12.07
C LEU A 169 -11.19 1.03 -11.95
N ALA A 170 -11.80 0.71 -10.81
CA ALA A 170 -12.56 -0.52 -10.64
C ALA A 170 -13.72 -0.62 -11.64
N LEU A 171 -14.43 0.48 -11.87
CA LEU A 171 -15.51 0.55 -12.85
C LEU A 171 -14.97 0.43 -14.29
N GLU A 172 -13.93 1.18 -14.63
CA GLU A 172 -13.38 1.27 -16.00
C GLU A 172 -12.67 0.00 -16.46
N LEU A 173 -12.03 -0.73 -15.53
CA LEU A 173 -11.22 -1.91 -15.84
C LEU A 173 -11.98 -3.23 -15.67
N SER A 174 -13.22 -3.17 -15.16
CA SER A 174 -14.10 -4.36 -15.07
C SER A 174 -14.47 -4.89 -16.47
N PRO A 175 -14.73 -6.19 -16.61
CA PRO A 175 -14.68 -7.25 -15.59
C PRO A 175 -13.30 -7.88 -15.40
N LYS A 176 -12.26 -7.42 -16.11
CA LYS A 176 -10.97 -8.11 -16.14
C LYS A 176 -10.08 -7.80 -14.95
N VAL A 177 -10.05 -6.55 -14.49
CA VAL A 177 -9.15 -6.13 -13.42
C VAL A 177 -9.96 -5.66 -12.22
N ARG A 178 -9.68 -6.24 -11.05
CA ARG A 178 -10.20 -5.74 -9.78
C ARG A 178 -9.27 -4.67 -9.24
N VAL A 179 -9.82 -3.57 -8.75
CA VAL A 179 -9.04 -2.48 -8.17
C VAL A 179 -9.63 -2.14 -6.80
N ASN A 180 -8.82 -2.25 -5.74
CA ASN A 180 -9.23 -1.97 -4.38
C ASN A 180 -8.21 -1.05 -3.68
N ALA A 181 -8.62 -0.38 -2.63
CA ALA A 181 -7.75 0.37 -1.73
C ALA A 181 -7.67 -0.32 -0.37
N ILE A 182 -6.51 -0.24 0.27
CA ILE A 182 -6.37 -0.48 1.70
C ILE A 182 -6.13 0.88 2.35
N CYS A 183 -6.83 1.14 3.45
CA CYS A 183 -6.73 2.33 4.25
C CYS A 183 -6.13 1.98 5.63
N PRO A 184 -4.79 1.91 5.77
CA PRO A 184 -4.17 1.65 7.05
C PRO A 184 -4.42 2.79 8.03
N GLY A 185 -4.58 2.44 9.30
CA GLY A 185 -4.41 3.35 10.41
C GLY A 185 -2.94 3.63 10.68
N LEU A 186 -2.62 3.99 11.91
CA LEU A 186 -1.25 4.20 12.34
C LEU A 186 -0.52 2.85 12.44
N VAL A 187 0.53 2.69 11.62
CA VAL A 187 1.36 1.48 11.53
C VAL A 187 2.81 1.85 11.84
N ARG A 188 3.54 0.99 12.57
CA ARG A 188 4.96 1.17 12.91
C ARG A 188 5.82 1.15 11.63
N THR A 189 5.97 2.32 11.05
CA THR A 189 6.79 2.53 9.85
C THR A 189 7.63 3.78 10.02
N ARG A 190 8.72 3.87 9.27
CA ARG A 190 9.54 5.10 9.26
C ARG A 190 8.76 6.32 8.77
N LEU A 191 7.77 6.15 7.90
CA LEU A 191 6.93 7.26 7.41
C LEU A 191 6.08 7.86 8.53
N ALA A 192 5.60 7.03 9.44
CA ALA A 192 4.72 7.41 10.54
C ALA A 192 5.47 7.63 11.87
N GLU A 193 6.78 7.44 11.92
CA GLU A 193 7.58 7.45 13.15
C GLU A 193 7.38 8.72 13.99
N GLY A 194 7.28 9.87 13.36
CA GLY A 194 7.04 11.15 14.05
C GLY A 194 5.64 11.29 14.67
N LEU A 195 4.71 10.38 14.37
CA LEU A 195 3.36 10.41 14.91
C LEU A 195 3.20 9.58 16.21
N TRP A 196 4.14 8.70 16.52
CA TRP A 196 3.96 7.76 17.63
C TRP A 196 5.19 7.58 18.53
N LYS A 197 6.41 7.77 18.01
CA LYS A 197 7.65 7.37 18.72
C LYS A 197 7.82 8.00 20.10
N GLU A 198 7.42 9.26 20.26
CA GLU A 198 7.52 9.98 21.55
C GLU A 198 6.28 9.86 22.42
N GLN A 199 5.20 9.26 21.91
CA GLN A 199 3.89 9.19 22.55
C GLN A 199 3.23 7.81 22.33
N GLU A 200 4.01 6.74 22.41
CA GLU A 200 3.55 5.39 22.05
C GLU A 200 2.38 4.92 22.90
N ASP A 201 2.48 5.05 24.22
CA ASP A 201 1.42 4.59 25.13
C ASP A 201 0.09 5.33 24.98
N PRO A 202 0.06 6.69 24.97
CA PRO A 202 -1.20 7.40 24.74
C PRO A 202 -1.76 7.14 23.33
N VAL A 203 -0.92 7.03 22.31
CA VAL A 203 -1.36 6.71 20.95
C VAL A 203 -1.94 5.30 20.89
N SER A 204 -1.27 4.31 21.45
CA SER A 204 -1.76 2.92 21.52
C SER A 204 -3.09 2.82 22.24
N SER A 205 -3.24 3.56 23.35
CA SER A 205 -4.46 3.56 24.15
C SER A 205 -5.66 4.21 23.45
N SER A 206 -5.43 5.09 22.46
CA SER A 206 -6.48 5.70 21.67
C SER A 206 -7.00 4.79 20.54
N ILE A 207 -6.31 3.70 20.26
CA ILE A 207 -6.73 2.72 19.25
C ILE A 207 -7.56 1.62 19.93
N ALA A 208 -8.71 1.25 19.40
CA ALA A 208 -9.64 0.31 20.05
C ALA A 208 -8.99 -1.05 20.37
N LEU A 209 -8.08 -1.56 19.52
CA LEU A 209 -7.32 -2.79 19.79
C LEU A 209 -6.12 -2.57 20.73
N GLY A 210 -5.91 -1.38 21.28
CA GLY A 210 -4.91 -1.09 22.32
C GLY A 210 -3.46 -1.11 21.84
N ARG A 211 -3.21 -1.08 20.56
CA ARG A 211 -1.85 -1.09 19.99
C ARG A 211 -1.75 -0.37 18.64
N ILE A 212 -0.59 0.13 18.36
CA ILE A 212 -0.24 0.58 17.01
C ILE A 212 -0.14 -0.65 16.10
N GLY A 213 -0.58 -0.52 14.85
CA GLY A 213 -0.51 -1.59 13.87
C GLY A 213 0.93 -1.93 13.47
N GLU A 214 1.15 -3.19 13.11
CA GLU A 214 2.40 -3.66 12.52
C GLU A 214 2.24 -3.81 10.99
N PRO A 215 3.32 -3.72 10.21
CA PRO A 215 3.26 -3.92 8.75
C PRO A 215 2.57 -5.23 8.33
N VAL A 216 2.69 -6.28 9.12
CA VAL A 216 2.06 -7.59 8.86
C VAL A 216 0.53 -7.56 8.99
N ASP A 217 -0.04 -6.65 9.77
CA ASP A 217 -1.49 -6.47 9.88
C ASP A 217 -2.10 -6.04 8.54
N VAL A 218 -1.37 -5.21 7.79
CA VAL A 218 -1.77 -4.75 6.45
C VAL A 218 -1.49 -5.81 5.38
N ALA A 219 -0.37 -6.52 5.50
CA ALA A 219 0.04 -7.52 4.52
C ALA A 219 -0.95 -8.69 4.40
N GLY A 220 -1.58 -9.10 5.51
CA GLY A 220 -2.63 -10.11 5.49
C GLY A 220 -3.85 -9.71 4.66
N ALA A 221 -4.32 -8.47 4.81
CA ALA A 221 -5.43 -7.93 4.03
C ALA A 221 -5.07 -7.80 2.54
N ALA A 222 -3.86 -7.37 2.23
CA ALA A 222 -3.37 -7.30 0.85
C ALA A 222 -3.37 -8.68 0.19
N ALA A 223 -2.83 -9.70 0.85
CA ALA A 223 -2.81 -11.08 0.34
C ALA A 223 -4.23 -11.62 0.09
N PHE A 224 -5.19 -11.33 0.99
CA PHE A 224 -6.60 -11.67 0.79
C PHE A 224 -7.17 -10.97 -0.45
N LEU A 225 -7.02 -9.66 -0.57
CA LEU A 225 -7.63 -8.88 -1.66
C LEU A 225 -7.09 -9.25 -3.05
N VAL A 226 -5.84 -9.72 -3.15
CA VAL A 226 -5.28 -10.16 -4.44
C VAL A 226 -5.60 -11.60 -4.78
N SER A 227 -6.09 -12.39 -3.83
CA SER A 227 -6.43 -13.81 -4.03
C SER A 227 -7.81 -14.01 -4.67
N ASP A 228 -8.11 -15.24 -5.05
CA ASP A 228 -9.42 -15.65 -5.57
C ASP A 228 -10.52 -15.60 -4.52
N ALA A 229 -10.17 -15.66 -3.23
CA ALA A 229 -11.12 -15.47 -2.14
C ALA A 229 -11.80 -14.08 -2.16
N ALA A 230 -11.17 -13.09 -2.81
CA ALA A 230 -11.70 -11.75 -3.01
C ALA A 230 -12.23 -11.50 -4.43
N SER A 231 -12.58 -12.56 -5.20
CA SER A 231 -12.99 -12.46 -6.61
C SER A 231 -14.25 -11.61 -6.82
N TRP A 232 -15.07 -11.39 -5.79
CA TRP A 232 -16.27 -10.53 -5.82
C TRP A 232 -16.08 -9.18 -5.13
N ILE A 233 -14.83 -8.76 -4.93
CA ILE A 233 -14.48 -7.49 -4.28
C ILE A 233 -13.73 -6.60 -5.27
N THR A 234 -14.33 -5.48 -5.67
CA THR A 234 -13.71 -4.43 -6.49
C THR A 234 -14.29 -3.06 -6.12
N GLY A 235 -13.49 -2.01 -6.18
CA GLY A 235 -13.89 -0.66 -5.79
C GLY A 235 -13.95 -0.42 -4.27
N GLU A 236 -13.52 -1.38 -3.45
CA GLU A 236 -13.58 -1.30 -1.99
C GLU A 236 -12.41 -0.47 -1.44
N ALA A 237 -12.67 0.25 -0.35
CA ALA A 237 -11.66 0.96 0.45
C ALA A 237 -11.62 0.33 1.85
N MET A 238 -10.88 -0.77 1.98
CA MET A 238 -10.82 -1.58 3.19
C MET A 238 -9.99 -0.90 4.28
N VAL A 239 -10.61 -0.61 5.41
CA VAL A 239 -9.94 -0.02 6.58
C VAL A 239 -9.24 -1.11 7.39
N ILE A 240 -7.95 -0.89 7.70
CA ILE A 240 -7.11 -1.77 8.54
C ILE A 240 -6.39 -0.88 9.56
N ASP A 241 -7.06 -0.59 10.66
CA ASP A 241 -6.65 0.46 11.60
C ASP A 241 -6.77 0.11 13.09
N GLY A 242 -7.14 -1.11 13.40
CA GLY A 242 -7.37 -1.52 14.80
C GLY A 242 -8.54 -0.80 15.48
N GLY A 243 -9.44 -0.19 14.68
CA GLY A 243 -10.57 0.59 15.18
C GLY A 243 -10.22 2.05 15.51
N GLN A 244 -9.09 2.56 15.00
CA GLN A 244 -8.64 3.94 15.23
C GLN A 244 -9.70 4.98 14.84
N VAL A 245 -10.45 4.76 13.76
CA VAL A 245 -11.45 5.71 13.26
C VAL A 245 -12.83 5.56 13.89
N LEU A 246 -13.03 4.62 14.80
CA LEU A 246 -14.30 4.42 15.51
C LEU A 246 -14.48 5.41 16.68
N GLY A 247 -13.43 6.12 17.05
CA GLY A 247 -13.36 6.98 18.24
C GLY A 247 -12.55 6.36 19.36
N ASP A 248 -12.47 7.07 20.48
CA ASP A 248 -11.72 6.62 21.67
C ASP A 248 -12.30 5.30 22.18
N ALA A 249 -11.41 4.35 22.47
CA ALA A 249 -11.81 3.10 23.11
C ALA A 249 -12.48 3.40 24.45
N PRO A 250 -13.68 2.85 24.74
CA PRO A 250 -14.29 3.01 26.05
C PRO A 250 -13.34 2.44 27.08
N THR A 251 -13.04 3.21 28.13
CA THR A 251 -12.23 2.77 29.27
C THR A 251 -13.03 1.79 30.12
N PHE A 252 -13.43 0.66 29.56
CA PHE A 252 -13.82 -0.50 30.37
C PHE A 252 -12.54 -1.07 30.99
N ARG A 253 -12.01 -0.38 32.00
CA ARG A 253 -11.11 -1.03 32.95
C ARG A 253 -11.96 -2.08 33.65
N ARG A 254 -11.75 -3.36 33.37
CA ARG A 254 -12.04 -4.40 34.35
C ARG A 254 -11.30 -3.96 35.61
N ASN A 255 -12.02 -3.59 36.62
CA ASN A 255 -11.42 -3.50 37.93
C ASN A 255 -10.78 -4.85 38.18
N ALA A 256 -9.46 -4.85 38.46
CA ALA A 256 -8.69 -6.06 38.69
C ALA A 256 -9.05 -6.74 40.03
N ASP A 257 -10.21 -6.43 40.60
CA ASP A 257 -10.67 -6.86 41.93
C ASP A 257 -12.07 -7.49 41.89
N ASP A 258 -12.53 -8.08 40.78
CA ASP A 258 -13.70 -8.97 40.73
C ASP A 258 -13.31 -10.41 40.36
#